data_ba3e34cf00056a2d7cef0d1c3595bcd7
#
_entry.id   ba3e34cf00056a2d7cef0d1c3595bcd7
#
_cell.length_a   1.000
_cell.length_b   1.000
_cell.length_c   1.000
_cell.angle_alpha   90.00
_cell.angle_beta   90.00
_cell.angle_gamma   90.00
#
_symmetry.space_group_name_H-M   'P 1'
#
loop_
_entity.id
_entity.type
_entity.pdbx_description
1 polymer ?
#
loop_
_entity_poly.entity_id
_entity_poly.type
_entity_poly.pdbx_seq_one_letter_code
_entity_poly.pdbx_strand_id
1 'polypeptide(L)'
;MSGYMGFVGVSTEKSSIMKIFPTWADILGLPTRTLIGHDLAIDATPQQYVHLVQQIRDDPNHWGALVTTHKMGLFAATHDLFDELDEFSTVGGELSSISKRNGRLIGHAKDPLTAGLAAQEFLPDDHFTRTGGHVVCLGAGGAGGALSWYLAGRADRPERIVVTDTDQGRLDHLRAVHLRRGTPAELIRFVLVESPETTRTVLADAPAHSLIVNASGLGKDRPGSPVPDDTRFPEAAYVWEFNYRGSLEFLAQARAQADSAELTVIDGWRYFIHGWSQVIAEVFTIELTDDLVSRLSEAALAAR
;
A
#
# COMPACT_ATOMS: atom_id res chain seq x y z
N MET A 1 -17.00 0.67 28.95
CA MET A 1 -15.72 -0.05 28.81
C MET A 1 -15.04 0.47 27.56
N SER A 2 -13.85 0.98 27.68
CA SER A 2 -13.09 1.46 26.52
C SER A 2 -12.64 0.24 25.71
N GLY A 3 -13.20 0.00 24.53
CA GLY A 3 -12.76 -1.05 23.63
C GLY A 3 -11.38 -0.75 23.03
N TYR A 4 -10.99 -1.48 22.00
CA TYR A 4 -9.71 -1.32 21.32
C TYR A 4 -9.82 -1.58 19.82
N MET A 5 -8.87 -1.02 19.06
CA MET A 5 -8.66 -1.36 17.65
C MET A 5 -7.52 -2.37 17.53
N GLY A 6 -7.62 -3.32 16.63
CA GLY A 6 -6.58 -4.29 16.33
C GLY A 6 -5.62 -3.83 15.25
N PHE A 7 -4.40 -4.36 15.32
CA PHE A 7 -3.38 -4.22 14.27
C PHE A 7 -2.77 -5.60 13.98
N VAL A 8 -3.08 -6.17 12.83
CA VAL A 8 -2.60 -7.49 12.41
C VAL A 8 -1.32 -7.36 11.60
N GLY A 9 -0.23 -7.97 12.08
CA GLY A 9 1.07 -7.90 11.43
C GLY A 9 2.03 -8.99 11.92
N VAL A 10 3.31 -8.90 11.53
CA VAL A 10 4.37 -9.86 11.94
C VAL A 10 5.07 -9.40 13.23
N SER A 11 5.28 -8.09 13.38
CA SER A 11 5.98 -7.46 14.52
C SER A 11 5.39 -6.06 14.73
N THR A 12 4.21 -6.01 15.33
CA THR A 12 3.41 -4.78 15.43
C THR A 12 4.03 -3.75 16.37
N GLU A 13 4.67 -4.17 17.46
CA GLU A 13 5.31 -3.28 18.44
C GLU A 13 6.32 -2.30 17.86
N LYS A 14 7.02 -2.71 16.76
CA LYS A 14 8.05 -1.89 16.11
C LYS A 14 7.46 -0.83 15.17
N SER A 15 6.15 -0.84 14.95
CA SER A 15 5.50 0.13 14.07
C SER A 15 5.32 1.47 14.78
N SER A 16 5.64 2.57 14.08
CA SER A 16 5.45 3.94 14.57
C SER A 16 4.02 4.21 15.02
N ILE A 17 3.04 3.53 14.42
CA ILE A 17 1.62 3.73 14.73
C ILE A 17 1.29 3.42 16.20
N MET A 18 2.01 2.50 16.84
CA MET A 18 1.77 2.17 18.25
C MET A 18 1.98 3.38 19.16
N LYS A 19 2.89 4.30 18.78
CA LYS A 19 3.13 5.57 19.47
C LYS A 19 2.21 6.70 19.00
N ILE A 20 1.80 6.66 17.73
CA ILE A 20 1.01 7.70 17.05
C ILE A 20 -0.48 7.56 17.41
N PHE A 21 -1.00 6.33 17.47
CA PHE A 21 -2.44 6.06 17.57
C PHE A 21 -3.15 6.79 18.74
N PRO A 22 -2.60 6.84 19.97
CA PRO A 22 -3.26 7.57 21.06
C PRO A 22 -3.51 9.05 20.76
N THR A 23 -2.55 9.72 20.12
CA THR A 23 -2.69 11.13 19.71
C THR A 23 -3.69 11.28 18.58
N TRP A 24 -3.67 10.37 17.60
CA TRP A 24 -4.66 10.36 16.52
C TRP A 24 -6.08 10.10 17.04
N ALA A 25 -6.21 9.23 18.04
CA ALA A 25 -7.49 8.96 18.68
C ALA A 25 -8.08 10.23 19.32
N ASP A 26 -7.26 11.05 19.98
CA ASP A 26 -7.68 12.34 20.55
C ASP A 26 -8.10 13.32 19.44
N ILE A 27 -7.33 13.45 18.36
CA ILE A 27 -7.63 14.33 17.23
C ILE A 27 -8.95 13.96 16.55
N LEU A 28 -9.19 12.66 16.39
CA LEU A 28 -10.37 12.10 15.71
C LEU A 28 -11.56 11.92 16.64
N GLY A 29 -11.40 12.12 17.96
CA GLY A 29 -12.47 11.89 18.94
C GLY A 29 -12.92 10.43 19.02
N LEU A 30 -11.96 9.47 18.89
CA LEU A 30 -12.29 8.05 18.92
C LEU A 30 -12.77 7.60 20.30
N PRO A 31 -13.62 6.56 20.37
CA PRO A 31 -14.08 6.00 21.65
C PRO A 31 -12.98 5.27 22.42
N THR A 32 -11.79 5.08 21.83
CA THR A 32 -10.65 4.39 22.43
C THR A 32 -9.32 5.00 22.00
N ARG A 33 -8.33 4.96 22.88
CA ARG A 33 -6.93 5.28 22.62
C ARG A 33 -6.05 4.04 22.55
N THR A 34 -6.65 2.84 22.60
CA THR A 34 -5.95 1.56 22.69
C THR A 34 -5.86 0.90 21.34
N LEU A 35 -4.63 0.66 20.89
CA LEU A 35 -4.31 -0.16 19.71
C LEU A 35 -3.61 -1.44 20.21
N ILE A 36 -4.13 -2.61 19.83
CA ILE A 36 -3.57 -3.91 20.23
C ILE A 36 -3.00 -4.61 18.99
N GLY A 37 -1.72 -5.00 19.09
CA GLY A 37 -1.06 -5.82 18.06
C GLY A 37 -1.52 -7.27 18.13
N HIS A 38 -1.83 -7.84 16.96
CA HIS A 38 -2.04 -9.26 16.73
C HIS A 38 -0.89 -9.76 15.86
N ASP A 39 0.17 -10.25 16.50
CA ASP A 39 1.35 -10.74 15.79
C ASP A 39 1.13 -12.17 15.31
N LEU A 40 1.24 -12.36 14.00
CA LEU A 40 1.21 -13.66 13.34
C LEU A 40 2.54 -13.91 12.63
N ALA A 41 3.03 -15.15 12.66
CA ALA A 41 4.20 -15.53 11.87
C ALA A 41 3.93 -15.34 10.37
N ILE A 42 4.99 -15.08 9.57
CA ILE A 42 4.83 -14.83 8.12
C ILE A 42 4.20 -16.03 7.39
N ASP A 43 4.40 -17.23 7.92
CA ASP A 43 3.85 -18.52 7.46
C ASP A 43 2.63 -18.97 8.28
N ALA A 44 1.88 -18.02 8.86
CA ALA A 44 0.69 -18.33 9.63
C ALA A 44 -0.28 -19.23 8.87
N THR A 45 -0.83 -20.21 9.59
CA THR A 45 -1.76 -21.20 9.01
C THR A 45 -3.16 -20.62 8.78
N PRO A 46 -3.96 -21.19 7.87
CA PRO A 46 -5.35 -20.78 7.68
C PRO A 46 -6.16 -20.78 8.98
N GLN A 47 -5.93 -21.74 9.87
CA GLN A 47 -6.63 -21.86 11.16
C GLN A 47 -6.32 -20.69 12.09
N GLN A 48 -5.09 -20.15 12.08
CA GLN A 48 -4.73 -18.99 12.87
C GLN A 48 -5.45 -17.73 12.37
N TYR A 49 -5.60 -17.56 11.06
CA TYR A 49 -6.39 -16.47 10.49
C TYR A 49 -7.88 -16.59 10.84
N VAL A 50 -8.46 -17.79 10.71
CA VAL A 50 -9.86 -18.05 11.09
C VAL A 50 -10.08 -17.73 12.57
N HIS A 51 -9.21 -18.20 13.46
CA HIS A 51 -9.30 -17.92 14.89
C HIS A 51 -9.24 -16.42 15.19
N LEU A 52 -8.28 -15.70 14.57
CA LEU A 52 -8.16 -14.26 14.77
C LEU A 52 -9.42 -13.50 14.31
N VAL A 53 -9.94 -13.81 13.12
CA VAL A 53 -11.15 -13.14 12.59
C VAL A 53 -12.38 -13.45 13.45
N GLN A 54 -12.49 -14.66 13.96
CA GLN A 54 -13.55 -15.02 14.93
C GLN A 54 -13.41 -14.25 16.24
N GLN A 55 -12.20 -14.13 16.80
CA GLN A 55 -11.96 -13.28 17.98
C GLN A 55 -12.37 -11.81 17.73
N ILE A 56 -11.98 -11.24 16.58
CA ILE A 56 -12.38 -9.88 16.21
C ILE A 56 -13.90 -9.75 16.16
N ARG A 57 -14.60 -10.72 15.56
CA ARG A 57 -16.06 -10.73 15.43
C ARG A 57 -16.76 -10.85 16.79
N ASP A 58 -16.31 -11.79 17.62
CA ASP A 58 -17.03 -12.22 18.82
C ASP A 58 -16.72 -11.35 20.05
N ASP A 59 -15.58 -10.66 20.12
CA ASP A 59 -15.26 -9.75 21.21
C ASP A 59 -16.02 -8.41 21.09
N PRO A 60 -16.93 -8.09 22.02
CA PRO A 60 -17.70 -6.85 21.99
C PRO A 60 -16.85 -5.60 22.20
N ASN A 61 -15.62 -5.74 22.72
CA ASN A 61 -14.70 -4.63 22.92
C ASN A 61 -13.79 -4.36 21.70
N HIS A 62 -13.77 -5.26 20.72
CA HIS A 62 -12.97 -5.11 19.50
C HIS A 62 -13.73 -4.31 18.45
N TRP A 63 -13.22 -3.12 18.07
CA TRP A 63 -13.86 -2.25 17.07
C TRP A 63 -13.63 -2.71 15.62
N GLY A 64 -12.52 -3.34 15.34
CA GLY A 64 -12.04 -3.73 14.02
C GLY A 64 -10.52 -3.66 13.97
N ALA A 65 -9.92 -3.95 12.82
CA ALA A 65 -8.47 -4.05 12.70
C ALA A 65 -7.93 -3.52 11.37
N LEU A 66 -6.68 -3.02 11.40
CA LEU A 66 -5.86 -2.88 10.22
C LEU A 66 -5.04 -4.16 10.01
N VAL A 67 -4.94 -4.62 8.77
CA VAL A 67 -4.13 -5.77 8.36
C VAL A 67 -3.00 -5.33 7.45
N THR A 68 -1.75 -5.72 7.76
CA THR A 68 -0.58 -5.41 6.93
C THR A 68 -0.13 -6.62 6.09
N THR A 69 0.96 -7.25 6.43
CA THR A 69 1.63 -8.31 5.67
C THR A 69 0.71 -9.50 5.31
N HIS A 70 -0.29 -9.79 6.13
CA HIS A 70 -1.15 -10.98 6.05
C HIS A 70 -2.38 -10.84 5.15
N LYS A 71 -2.52 -9.76 4.38
CA LYS A 71 -3.73 -9.38 3.63
C LYS A 71 -4.29 -10.49 2.76
N MET A 72 -3.44 -11.11 1.93
CA MET A 72 -3.84 -12.19 1.01
C MET A 72 -4.12 -13.51 1.75
N GLY A 73 -3.24 -13.88 2.70
CA GLY A 73 -3.42 -15.12 3.48
C GLY A 73 -4.67 -15.07 4.35
N LEU A 74 -4.94 -13.92 4.96
CA LEU A 74 -6.15 -13.70 5.75
C LEU A 74 -7.40 -13.77 4.86
N PHE A 75 -7.41 -13.08 3.72
CA PHE A 75 -8.52 -13.16 2.77
C PHE A 75 -8.77 -14.62 2.32
N ALA A 76 -7.74 -15.31 1.86
CA ALA A 76 -7.85 -16.69 1.37
C ALA A 76 -8.46 -17.65 2.42
N ALA A 77 -8.12 -17.42 3.70
CA ALA A 77 -8.59 -18.28 4.79
C ALA A 77 -9.96 -17.89 5.36
N THR A 78 -10.42 -16.64 5.16
CA THR A 78 -11.54 -16.10 5.96
C THR A 78 -12.58 -15.31 5.19
N HIS A 79 -12.48 -15.18 3.86
CA HIS A 79 -13.43 -14.36 3.08
C HIS A 79 -14.89 -14.76 3.30
N ASP A 80 -15.17 -16.05 3.53
CA ASP A 80 -16.52 -16.57 3.83
C ASP A 80 -17.05 -16.18 5.22
N LEU A 81 -16.20 -15.63 6.10
CA LEU A 81 -16.61 -15.17 7.43
C LEU A 81 -17.13 -13.72 7.43
N PHE A 82 -16.96 -13.01 6.33
CA PHE A 82 -17.40 -11.62 6.19
C PHE A 82 -18.80 -11.54 5.61
N ASP A 83 -19.62 -10.68 6.20
CA ASP A 83 -20.97 -10.39 5.70
C ASP A 83 -20.93 -9.47 4.47
N GLU A 84 -19.83 -8.71 4.29
CA GLU A 84 -19.66 -7.74 3.23
C GLU A 84 -18.19 -7.55 2.90
N LEU A 85 -17.86 -7.52 1.61
CA LEU A 85 -16.52 -7.30 1.07
C LEU A 85 -16.59 -6.24 -0.04
N ASP A 86 -15.61 -5.34 -0.10
CA ASP A 86 -15.53 -4.40 -1.20
C ASP A 86 -15.03 -5.05 -2.51
N GLU A 87 -15.14 -4.31 -3.62
CA GLU A 87 -14.78 -4.81 -4.95
C GLU A 87 -13.32 -5.25 -5.02
N PHE A 88 -12.41 -4.43 -4.49
CA PHE A 88 -10.99 -4.77 -4.58
C PHE A 88 -10.62 -5.95 -3.68
N SER A 89 -11.23 -6.09 -2.50
CA SER A 89 -11.05 -7.28 -1.67
C SER A 89 -11.44 -8.54 -2.44
N THR A 90 -12.60 -8.53 -3.09
CA THR A 90 -13.13 -9.68 -3.83
C THR A 90 -12.29 -10.01 -5.06
N VAL A 91 -11.93 -9.01 -5.86
CA VAL A 91 -11.19 -9.20 -7.11
C VAL A 91 -9.69 -9.38 -6.86
N GLY A 92 -9.12 -8.61 -5.95
CA GLY A 92 -7.71 -8.64 -5.58
C GLY A 92 -7.33 -9.80 -4.67
N GLY A 93 -8.30 -10.35 -3.93
CA GLY A 93 -8.05 -11.44 -2.99
C GLY A 93 -7.26 -11.00 -1.76
N GLU A 94 -7.52 -9.78 -1.25
CA GLU A 94 -6.82 -9.27 -0.07
C GLU A 94 -7.73 -8.45 0.85
N LEU A 95 -7.33 -8.32 2.13
CA LEU A 95 -7.99 -7.49 3.13
C LEU A 95 -6.97 -6.63 3.86
N SER A 96 -7.18 -5.32 3.89
CA SER A 96 -6.37 -4.39 4.70
C SER A 96 -7.13 -3.77 5.88
N SER A 97 -8.46 -3.89 5.89
CA SER A 97 -9.34 -3.35 6.93
C SER A 97 -10.44 -4.34 7.30
N ILE A 98 -10.64 -4.53 8.58
CA ILE A 98 -11.76 -5.28 9.16
C ILE A 98 -12.55 -4.31 10.05
N SER A 99 -13.85 -4.17 9.81
CA SER A 99 -14.73 -3.32 10.62
C SER A 99 -15.97 -4.08 11.09
N LYS A 100 -16.59 -3.60 12.16
CA LYS A 100 -17.82 -4.16 12.73
C LYS A 100 -18.91 -3.09 12.75
N ARG A 101 -20.04 -3.37 12.11
CA ARG A 101 -21.20 -2.47 12.09
C ARG A 101 -22.49 -3.24 12.26
N ASN A 102 -23.28 -2.87 13.27
CA ASN A 102 -24.60 -3.49 13.51
C ASN A 102 -24.56 -5.04 13.57
N GLY A 103 -23.54 -5.56 14.21
CA GLY A 103 -23.33 -7.01 14.33
C GLY A 103 -22.76 -7.71 13.09
N ARG A 104 -22.51 -6.97 11.99
CA ARG A 104 -21.92 -7.49 10.75
C ARG A 104 -20.41 -7.29 10.75
N LEU A 105 -19.69 -8.23 10.16
CA LEU A 105 -18.27 -8.15 9.90
C LEU A 105 -18.02 -7.73 8.45
N ILE A 106 -17.32 -6.61 8.25
CA ILE A 106 -17.12 -6.00 6.95
C ILE A 106 -15.62 -5.93 6.66
N GLY A 107 -15.22 -6.38 5.47
CA GLY A 107 -13.85 -6.37 5.02
C GLY A 107 -13.63 -5.43 3.84
N HIS A 108 -12.53 -4.67 3.88
CA HIS A 108 -12.13 -3.77 2.79
C HIS A 108 -10.65 -3.91 2.47
N ALA A 109 -10.30 -3.69 1.21
CA ALA A 109 -8.94 -3.46 0.78
C ALA A 109 -8.74 -1.98 0.45
N LYS A 110 -8.31 -1.20 1.44
CA LYS A 110 -8.14 0.26 1.34
C LYS A 110 -6.90 0.71 0.55
N ASP A 111 -6.02 -0.21 0.20
CA ASP A 111 -4.73 0.12 -0.41
C ASP A 111 -4.84 0.87 -1.76
N PRO A 112 -5.79 0.56 -2.68
CA PRO A 112 -5.96 1.36 -3.90
C PRO A 112 -6.37 2.80 -3.62
N LEU A 113 -7.29 3.02 -2.68
CA LEU A 113 -7.68 4.35 -2.22
C LEU A 113 -6.49 5.08 -1.62
N THR A 114 -5.74 4.41 -0.74
CA THR A 114 -4.55 4.95 -0.08
C THR A 114 -3.46 5.35 -1.07
N ALA A 115 -3.16 4.48 -2.04
CA ALA A 115 -2.19 4.76 -3.10
C ALA A 115 -2.64 5.96 -3.95
N GLY A 116 -3.94 6.03 -4.22
CA GLY A 116 -4.54 7.15 -4.95
C GLY A 116 -4.39 8.48 -4.23
N LEU A 117 -4.82 8.56 -2.98
CA LEU A 117 -4.73 9.77 -2.17
C LEU A 117 -3.28 10.25 -2.02
N ALA A 118 -2.35 9.32 -1.75
CA ALA A 118 -0.94 9.68 -1.64
C ALA A 118 -0.35 10.14 -2.99
N ALA A 119 -0.75 9.53 -4.12
CA ALA A 119 -0.29 9.93 -5.44
C ALA A 119 -0.82 11.33 -5.83
N GLN A 120 -2.05 11.66 -5.49
CA GLN A 120 -2.67 12.97 -5.78
C GLN A 120 -1.95 14.15 -5.10
N GLU A 121 -1.19 13.92 -4.03
CA GLU A 121 -0.42 14.97 -3.37
C GLU A 121 0.77 15.49 -4.19
N PHE A 122 1.26 14.70 -5.15
CA PHE A 122 2.43 15.09 -5.94
C PHE A 122 2.26 14.90 -7.45
N LEU A 123 1.31 14.06 -7.89
CA LEU A 123 1.09 13.74 -9.30
C LEU A 123 -0.11 14.53 -9.83
N PRO A 124 0.09 15.52 -10.75
CA PRO A 124 -1.00 16.29 -11.34
C PRO A 124 -2.07 15.43 -12.00
N ASP A 125 -3.30 15.92 -12.04
CA ASP A 125 -4.43 15.19 -12.59
C ASP A 125 -4.34 14.95 -14.11
N ASP A 126 -3.56 15.77 -14.83
CA ASP A 126 -3.31 15.70 -16.26
C ASP A 126 -1.90 15.21 -16.62
N HIS A 127 -1.18 14.64 -15.64
CA HIS A 127 0.25 14.33 -15.76
C HIS A 127 0.57 13.47 -16.98
N PHE A 128 -0.10 12.33 -17.12
CA PHE A 128 0.20 11.36 -18.18
C PHE A 128 -0.23 11.86 -19.57
N THR A 129 -1.41 12.47 -19.68
CA THR A 129 -1.88 13.07 -20.92
C THR A 129 -0.95 14.17 -21.42
N ARG A 130 -0.43 14.99 -20.49
CA ARG A 130 0.44 16.14 -20.80
C ARG A 130 1.86 15.71 -21.15
N THR A 131 2.39 14.67 -20.50
CA THR A 131 3.82 14.33 -20.58
C THR A 131 4.12 13.08 -21.40
N GLY A 132 3.14 12.17 -21.56
CA GLY A 132 3.37 10.85 -22.14
C GLY A 132 4.18 9.91 -21.23
N GLY A 133 4.37 10.26 -19.97
CA GLY A 133 5.09 9.43 -18.99
C GLY A 133 4.42 8.06 -18.81
N HIS A 134 5.22 7.05 -18.56
CA HIS A 134 4.77 5.70 -18.21
C HIS A 134 4.81 5.48 -16.69
N VAL A 135 4.38 4.29 -16.25
CA VAL A 135 4.58 3.85 -14.86
C VAL A 135 5.46 2.61 -14.84
N VAL A 136 6.47 2.61 -13.96
CA VAL A 136 7.25 1.41 -13.63
C VAL A 136 7.05 1.12 -12.15
N CYS A 137 6.33 0.04 -11.84
CA CYS A 137 6.09 -0.45 -10.50
C CYS A 137 7.02 -1.64 -10.21
N LEU A 138 7.97 -1.45 -9.31
CA LEU A 138 8.95 -2.45 -8.91
C LEU A 138 8.38 -3.23 -7.71
N GLY A 139 7.75 -4.37 -7.99
CA GLY A 139 7.06 -5.25 -7.05
C GLY A 139 5.60 -5.48 -7.42
N ALA A 140 5.18 -6.75 -7.52
CA ALA A 140 3.83 -7.21 -7.82
C ALA A 140 3.08 -7.76 -6.59
N GLY A 141 3.51 -7.37 -5.38
CA GLY A 141 2.79 -7.66 -4.14
C GLY A 141 1.55 -6.79 -3.95
N GLY A 142 0.89 -6.87 -2.78
CA GLY A 142 -0.34 -6.11 -2.50
C GLY A 142 -0.22 -4.61 -2.78
N ALA A 143 0.88 -3.95 -2.38
CA ALA A 143 1.07 -2.52 -2.62
C ALA A 143 1.21 -2.18 -4.12
N GLY A 144 1.96 -3.00 -4.89
CA GLY A 144 2.09 -2.83 -6.35
C GLY A 144 0.78 -3.13 -7.07
N GLY A 145 0.04 -4.12 -6.61
CA GLY A 145 -1.31 -4.45 -7.08
C GLY A 145 -2.28 -3.30 -6.87
N ALA A 146 -2.34 -2.76 -5.68
CA ALA A 146 -3.18 -1.62 -5.32
C ALA A 146 -2.87 -0.36 -6.15
N LEU A 147 -1.58 -0.05 -6.32
CA LEU A 147 -1.16 1.09 -7.15
C LEU A 147 -1.56 0.90 -8.62
N SER A 148 -1.24 -0.26 -9.19
CA SER A 148 -1.58 -0.54 -10.59
C SER A 148 -3.09 -0.55 -10.83
N TRP A 149 -3.87 -1.04 -9.86
CA TRP A 149 -5.33 -0.95 -9.86
C TRP A 149 -5.81 0.50 -9.90
N TYR A 150 -5.31 1.34 -8.98
CA TYR A 150 -5.67 2.75 -8.96
C TYR A 150 -5.33 3.46 -10.27
N LEU A 151 -4.08 3.32 -10.74
CA LEU A 151 -3.60 3.99 -11.96
C LEU A 151 -4.33 3.54 -13.22
N ALA A 152 -4.69 2.26 -13.32
CA ALA A 152 -5.49 1.75 -14.44
C ALA A 152 -6.91 2.31 -14.47
N GLY A 153 -7.42 2.81 -13.35
CA GLY A 153 -8.75 3.42 -13.22
C GLY A 153 -8.80 4.94 -13.31
N ARG A 154 -7.64 5.63 -13.39
CA ARG A 154 -7.62 7.09 -13.50
C ARG A 154 -8.23 7.58 -14.81
N ALA A 155 -8.84 8.77 -14.77
CA ALA A 155 -9.23 9.48 -15.99
C ALA A 155 -8.00 9.84 -16.83
N ASP A 156 -6.96 10.40 -16.20
CA ASP A 156 -5.61 10.60 -16.75
C ASP A 156 -4.79 9.31 -16.58
N ARG A 157 -5.14 8.28 -17.37
CA ARG A 157 -4.49 6.97 -17.31
C ARG A 157 -3.19 6.99 -18.12
N PRO A 158 -2.07 6.43 -17.57
CA PRO A 158 -0.85 6.29 -18.34
C PRO A 158 -1.08 5.39 -19.57
N GLU A 159 -0.34 5.60 -20.65
CA GLU A 159 -0.38 4.71 -21.81
C GLU A 159 0.13 3.30 -21.47
N ARG A 160 1.08 3.21 -20.55
CA ARG A 160 1.68 1.94 -20.13
C ARG A 160 2.03 1.90 -18.64
N ILE A 161 1.70 0.78 -18.01
CA ILE A 161 2.15 0.40 -16.67
C ILE A 161 3.02 -0.85 -16.81
N VAL A 162 4.29 -0.77 -16.39
CA VAL A 162 5.18 -1.94 -16.32
C VAL A 162 5.25 -2.37 -14.86
N VAL A 163 4.86 -3.61 -14.57
CA VAL A 163 4.99 -4.18 -13.22
C VAL A 163 6.05 -5.27 -13.25
N THR A 164 7.03 -5.17 -12.36
CA THR A 164 8.13 -6.15 -12.27
C THR A 164 8.06 -6.90 -10.94
N ASP A 165 8.48 -8.16 -10.92
CA ASP A 165 8.74 -8.93 -9.70
C ASP A 165 9.76 -10.04 -10.00
N THR A 166 10.40 -10.58 -8.98
CA THR A 166 11.25 -11.78 -9.05
C THR A 166 10.45 -13.08 -8.92
N ASP A 167 9.18 -13.00 -8.60
CA ASP A 167 8.26 -14.13 -8.41
C ASP A 167 7.19 -14.15 -9.52
N GLN A 168 7.28 -15.17 -10.38
CA GLN A 168 6.33 -15.36 -11.47
C GLN A 168 4.89 -15.55 -10.97
N GLY A 169 4.70 -16.23 -9.83
CA GLY A 169 3.38 -16.46 -9.26
C GLY A 169 2.66 -15.16 -8.86
N ARG A 170 3.41 -14.17 -8.33
CA ARG A 170 2.86 -12.83 -8.03
C ARG A 170 2.46 -12.08 -9.30
N LEU A 171 3.27 -12.14 -10.34
CA LEU A 171 2.95 -11.53 -11.64
C LEU A 171 1.69 -12.17 -12.25
N ASP A 172 1.58 -13.50 -12.20
CA ASP A 172 0.42 -14.22 -12.73
C ASP A 172 -0.84 -13.94 -11.91
N HIS A 173 -0.74 -13.86 -10.59
CA HIS A 173 -1.85 -13.45 -9.73
C HIS A 173 -2.33 -12.04 -10.09
N LEU A 174 -1.43 -11.06 -10.18
CA LEU A 174 -1.79 -9.69 -10.50
C LEU A 174 -2.35 -9.54 -11.92
N ARG A 175 -1.82 -10.29 -12.88
CA ARG A 175 -2.39 -10.37 -14.23
C ARG A 175 -3.84 -10.87 -14.19
N ALA A 176 -4.11 -11.92 -13.40
CA ALA A 176 -5.47 -12.43 -13.24
C ALA A 176 -6.41 -11.43 -12.56
N VAL A 177 -5.92 -10.64 -11.59
CA VAL A 177 -6.67 -9.54 -10.95
C VAL A 177 -7.10 -8.50 -11.99
N HIS A 178 -6.16 -8.02 -12.82
CA HIS A 178 -6.47 -7.04 -13.85
C HIS A 178 -7.38 -7.58 -14.97
N LEU A 179 -7.23 -8.87 -15.31
CA LEU A 179 -8.12 -9.54 -16.27
C LEU A 179 -9.57 -9.60 -15.73
N ARG A 180 -9.76 -10.00 -14.46
CA ARG A 180 -11.07 -10.03 -13.81
C ARG A 180 -11.72 -8.65 -13.73
N ARG A 181 -10.92 -7.61 -13.53
CA ARG A 181 -11.37 -6.21 -13.56
C ARG A 181 -11.80 -5.74 -14.94
N GLY A 182 -11.36 -6.39 -16.02
CA GLY A 182 -11.55 -5.92 -17.39
C GLY A 182 -10.57 -4.82 -17.80
N THR A 183 -9.40 -4.73 -17.15
CA THR A 183 -8.32 -3.81 -17.56
C THR A 183 -7.83 -4.18 -18.97
N PRO A 184 -7.66 -3.22 -19.90
CA PRO A 184 -7.13 -3.51 -21.23
C PRO A 184 -5.77 -4.22 -21.15
N ALA A 185 -5.61 -5.32 -21.90
CA ALA A 185 -4.42 -6.18 -21.79
C ALA A 185 -3.12 -5.45 -22.21
N GLU A 186 -3.22 -4.48 -23.12
CA GLU A 186 -2.11 -3.67 -23.61
C GLU A 186 -1.62 -2.63 -22.61
N LEU A 187 -2.45 -2.28 -21.62
CA LEU A 187 -2.10 -1.26 -20.62
C LEU A 187 -1.00 -1.72 -19.70
N ILE A 188 -1.02 -2.99 -19.28
CA ILE A 188 -0.11 -3.47 -18.25
C ILE A 188 0.82 -4.56 -18.82
N ARG A 189 2.13 -4.30 -18.73
CA ARG A 189 3.18 -5.26 -19.03
C ARG A 189 3.72 -5.83 -17.73
N PHE A 190 3.69 -7.15 -17.59
CA PHE A 190 4.27 -7.89 -16.47
C PHE A 190 5.63 -8.44 -16.86
N VAL A 191 6.67 -8.16 -16.06
CA VAL A 191 8.06 -8.52 -16.38
C VAL A 191 8.68 -9.27 -15.21
N LEU A 192 9.10 -10.52 -15.46
CA LEU A 192 9.89 -11.28 -14.50
C LEU A 192 11.32 -10.75 -14.48
N VAL A 193 11.80 -10.39 -13.28
CA VAL A 193 13.17 -9.93 -13.07
C VAL A 193 14.07 -11.15 -12.80
N GLU A 194 14.73 -11.65 -13.83
CA GLU A 194 15.65 -12.77 -13.75
C GLU A 194 17.09 -12.32 -13.46
N SER A 195 17.40 -11.05 -13.72
CA SER A 195 18.72 -10.47 -13.49
C SER A 195 18.64 -8.95 -13.25
N PRO A 196 19.68 -8.33 -12.69
CA PRO A 196 19.77 -6.87 -12.57
C PRO A 196 19.61 -6.13 -13.90
N GLU A 197 20.05 -6.72 -15.01
CA GLU A 197 19.93 -6.14 -16.35
C GLU A 197 18.48 -5.98 -16.79
N THR A 198 17.61 -6.89 -16.38
CA THR A 198 16.16 -6.78 -16.66
C THR A 198 15.60 -5.46 -16.12
N THR A 199 15.93 -5.11 -14.86
CA THR A 199 15.46 -3.86 -14.24
C THR A 199 16.06 -2.64 -14.93
N ARG A 200 17.38 -2.66 -15.27
CA ARG A 200 18.02 -1.56 -16.03
C ARG A 200 17.31 -1.31 -17.35
N THR A 201 17.04 -2.37 -18.12
CA THR A 201 16.34 -2.27 -19.40
C THR A 201 14.95 -1.68 -19.23
N VAL A 202 14.18 -2.14 -18.24
CA VAL A 202 12.83 -1.62 -17.96
C VAL A 202 12.86 -0.13 -17.64
N LEU A 203 13.84 0.35 -16.86
CA LEU A 203 13.96 1.78 -16.55
C LEU A 203 14.47 2.58 -17.76
N ALA A 204 15.40 2.04 -18.54
CA ALA A 204 15.92 2.70 -19.75
C ALA A 204 14.85 2.84 -20.85
N ASP A 205 13.89 1.92 -20.92
CA ASP A 205 12.76 1.97 -21.86
C ASP A 205 11.66 2.95 -21.42
N ALA A 206 11.69 3.44 -20.18
CA ALA A 206 10.68 4.37 -19.68
C ALA A 206 10.97 5.79 -20.18
N PRO A 207 9.97 6.50 -20.76
CA PRO A 207 10.16 7.87 -21.23
C PRO A 207 10.40 8.84 -20.07
N ALA A 208 10.86 10.06 -20.40
CA ALA A 208 10.93 11.17 -19.44
C ALA A 208 9.56 11.37 -18.76
N HIS A 209 9.56 11.97 -17.57
CA HIS A 209 8.37 12.22 -16.75
C HIS A 209 7.63 10.95 -16.29
N SER A 210 8.23 9.76 -16.39
CA SER A 210 7.61 8.53 -15.89
C SER A 210 7.52 8.51 -14.35
N LEU A 211 6.56 7.75 -13.84
CA LEU A 211 6.43 7.45 -12.40
C LEU A 211 7.12 6.11 -12.11
N ILE A 212 8.19 6.14 -11.31
CA ILE A 212 8.96 4.97 -10.91
C ILE A 212 8.70 4.69 -9.43
N VAL A 213 8.22 3.50 -9.08
CA VAL A 213 7.77 3.20 -7.71
C VAL A 213 8.43 1.96 -7.15
N ASN A 214 9.03 2.06 -5.97
CA ASN A 214 9.44 0.90 -5.19
C ASN A 214 8.27 0.38 -4.34
N ALA A 215 7.63 -0.69 -4.78
CA ALA A 215 6.59 -1.44 -4.08
C ALA A 215 7.06 -2.87 -3.69
N SER A 216 8.37 -3.15 -3.78
CA SER A 216 8.95 -4.48 -3.55
C SER A 216 9.11 -4.83 -2.07
N GLY A 217 9.08 -3.83 -1.17
CA GLY A 217 9.39 -3.98 0.25
C GLY A 217 10.88 -4.11 0.58
N LEU A 218 11.78 -4.10 -0.43
CA LEU A 218 13.21 -3.99 -0.22
C LEU A 218 13.55 -2.60 0.34
N GLY A 219 14.54 -2.54 1.23
CA GLY A 219 14.91 -1.30 1.94
C GLY A 219 14.12 -1.05 3.22
N LYS A 220 13.14 -1.91 3.58
CA LYS A 220 12.35 -1.83 4.81
C LYS A 220 12.74 -2.94 5.81
N ASP A 221 12.12 -4.11 5.68
CA ASP A 221 12.32 -5.25 6.57
C ASP A 221 13.39 -6.21 6.02
N ARG A 222 13.73 -6.08 4.73
CA ARG A 222 14.84 -6.73 4.03
C ARG A 222 15.71 -5.65 3.42
N PRO A 223 17.06 -5.73 3.57
CA PRO A 223 17.98 -4.75 2.98
C PRO A 223 17.97 -4.83 1.45
N GLY A 224 18.47 -3.79 0.80
CA GLY A 224 18.65 -3.73 -0.65
C GLY A 224 17.65 -2.84 -1.35
N SER A 225 17.80 -2.75 -2.65
CA SER A 225 16.99 -1.98 -3.57
C SER A 225 16.51 -2.87 -4.72
N PRO A 226 15.33 -2.60 -5.32
CA PRO A 226 14.90 -3.31 -6.52
C PRO A 226 15.66 -2.88 -7.77
N VAL A 227 16.50 -1.84 -7.69
CA VAL A 227 17.35 -1.38 -8.78
C VAL A 227 18.83 -1.51 -8.44
N PRO A 228 19.69 -1.89 -9.39
CA PRO A 228 21.15 -1.86 -9.22
C PRO A 228 21.69 -0.44 -8.98
N ASP A 229 22.86 -0.33 -8.33
CA ASP A 229 23.45 0.97 -7.95
C ASP A 229 23.81 1.87 -9.14
N ASP A 230 24.12 1.28 -10.28
CA ASP A 230 24.46 1.99 -11.52
C ASP A 230 23.24 2.30 -12.41
N THR A 231 22.02 2.02 -11.92
CA THR A 231 20.79 2.30 -12.65
C THR A 231 20.57 3.80 -12.84
N ARG A 232 20.20 4.21 -14.06
CA ARG A 232 19.79 5.58 -14.37
C ARG A 232 18.26 5.68 -14.33
N PHE A 233 17.78 6.68 -13.60
CA PHE A 233 16.36 7.03 -13.64
C PHE A 233 16.05 7.86 -14.91
N PRO A 234 14.83 7.72 -15.48
CA PRO A 234 14.41 8.57 -16.59
C PRO A 234 14.42 10.05 -16.21
N GLU A 235 14.71 10.92 -17.17
CA GLU A 235 14.73 12.38 -16.97
C GLU A 235 13.37 12.89 -16.49
N ALA A 236 13.39 13.85 -15.56
CA ALA A 236 12.21 14.46 -14.95
C ALA A 236 11.18 13.46 -14.36
N ALA A 237 11.65 12.27 -13.97
CA ALA A 237 10.79 11.25 -13.40
C ALA A 237 10.34 11.60 -11.99
N TYR A 238 9.12 11.16 -11.64
CA TYR A 238 8.68 11.05 -10.26
C TYR A 238 9.16 9.70 -9.73
N VAL A 239 9.95 9.72 -8.64
CA VAL A 239 10.51 8.50 -8.04
C VAL A 239 9.94 8.35 -6.64
N TRP A 240 9.09 7.33 -6.44
CA TRP A 240 8.33 7.14 -5.21
C TRP A 240 8.74 5.87 -4.47
N GLU A 241 9.25 6.05 -3.26
CA GLU A 241 9.53 4.97 -2.32
C GLU A 241 8.31 4.73 -1.44
N PHE A 242 7.74 3.51 -1.45
CA PHE A 242 6.59 3.19 -0.61
C PHE A 242 6.95 2.91 0.86
N ASN A 243 8.20 2.55 1.11
CA ASN A 243 8.66 2.35 2.46
C ASN A 243 8.91 3.70 3.15
N TYR A 244 8.47 3.81 4.43
CA TYR A 244 8.66 5.00 5.24
C TYR A 244 9.74 4.84 6.31
N ARG A 245 10.31 3.63 6.46
CA ARG A 245 11.35 3.26 7.42
C ARG A 245 12.29 2.21 6.82
N GLY A 246 13.42 1.99 7.47
CA GLY A 246 14.45 1.03 7.04
C GLY A 246 15.65 1.75 6.44
N SER A 247 16.46 1.03 5.68
CA SER A 247 17.67 1.56 5.02
C SER A 247 17.37 2.44 3.81
N LEU A 248 16.23 2.20 3.13
CA LEU A 248 15.71 3.02 2.03
C LEU A 248 16.73 3.27 0.91
N GLU A 249 17.46 2.22 0.50
CA GLU A 249 18.52 2.33 -0.52
C GLU A 249 17.99 2.89 -1.84
N PHE A 250 16.81 2.46 -2.30
CA PHE A 250 16.18 2.99 -3.51
C PHE A 250 15.95 4.52 -3.43
N LEU A 251 15.50 5.01 -2.27
CA LEU A 251 15.32 6.45 -2.05
C LEU A 251 16.67 7.19 -2.09
N ALA A 252 17.72 6.59 -1.53
CA ALA A 252 19.07 7.17 -1.56
C ALA A 252 19.63 7.21 -2.99
N GLN A 253 19.44 6.15 -3.79
CA GLN A 253 19.84 6.09 -5.20
C GLN A 253 19.12 7.15 -6.04
N ALA A 254 17.82 7.37 -5.80
CA ALA A 254 17.05 8.43 -6.46
C ALA A 254 17.55 9.83 -6.07
N ARG A 255 17.77 10.08 -4.78
CA ARG A 255 18.27 11.36 -4.28
C ARG A 255 19.65 11.72 -4.85
N ALA A 256 20.51 10.72 -5.03
CA ALA A 256 21.84 10.93 -5.64
C ALA A 256 21.79 11.40 -7.10
N GLN A 257 20.66 11.19 -7.79
CA GLN A 257 20.46 11.60 -9.19
C GLN A 257 19.46 12.77 -9.32
N ALA A 258 18.89 13.27 -8.20
CA ALA A 258 17.79 14.24 -8.22
C ALA A 258 18.08 15.46 -9.07
N ASP A 259 19.23 16.11 -8.86
CA ASP A 259 19.60 17.32 -9.60
C ASP A 259 20.01 17.01 -11.05
N SER A 260 20.76 15.92 -11.28
CA SER A 260 21.32 15.59 -12.60
C SER A 260 20.30 15.06 -13.60
N ALA A 261 19.20 14.48 -13.11
CA ALA A 261 18.11 13.94 -13.93
C ALA A 261 16.76 14.66 -13.65
N GLU A 262 16.78 15.78 -12.94
CA GLU A 262 15.59 16.61 -12.60
C GLU A 262 14.47 15.80 -11.92
N LEU A 263 14.83 14.86 -11.02
CA LEU A 263 13.87 13.96 -10.40
C LEU A 263 13.04 14.64 -9.31
N THR A 264 11.75 14.33 -9.25
CA THR A 264 10.91 14.59 -8.09
C THR A 264 10.90 13.33 -7.22
N VAL A 265 11.58 13.37 -6.05
CA VAL A 265 11.78 12.21 -5.19
C VAL A 265 10.83 12.26 -4.00
N ILE A 266 10.01 11.22 -3.85
CA ILE A 266 8.94 11.12 -2.85
C ILE A 266 9.21 9.92 -1.93
N ASP A 267 9.10 10.11 -0.62
CA ASP A 267 9.19 9.04 0.37
C ASP A 267 7.82 8.41 0.71
N GLY A 268 7.84 7.32 1.48
CA GLY A 268 6.64 6.59 1.84
C GLY A 268 5.85 7.15 3.01
N TRP A 269 6.21 8.32 3.56
CA TRP A 269 5.57 8.84 4.76
C TRP A 269 4.10 9.15 4.55
N ARG A 270 3.76 9.86 3.47
CA ARG A 270 2.36 10.21 3.18
C ARG A 270 1.53 8.97 2.84
N TYR A 271 2.10 7.99 2.15
CA TYR A 271 1.46 6.69 1.93
C TYR A 271 1.12 5.97 3.26
N PHE A 272 2.04 5.99 4.23
CA PHE A 272 1.80 5.48 5.59
C PHE A 272 0.67 6.24 6.30
N ILE A 273 0.64 7.59 6.22
CA ILE A 273 -0.40 8.41 6.85
C ILE A 273 -1.78 8.05 6.28
N HIS A 274 -1.94 8.04 4.96
CA HIS A 274 -3.20 7.67 4.31
C HIS A 274 -3.59 6.23 4.62
N GLY A 275 -2.64 5.29 4.61
CA GLY A 275 -2.90 3.87 4.90
C GLY A 275 -3.57 3.67 6.25
N TRP A 276 -3.05 4.31 7.28
CA TRP A 276 -3.60 4.20 8.62
C TRP A 276 -4.87 5.01 8.81
N SER A 277 -4.87 6.28 8.39
CA SER A 277 -6.04 7.15 8.57
C SER A 277 -7.29 6.62 7.88
N GLN A 278 -7.16 6.10 6.64
CA GLN A 278 -8.29 5.55 5.89
C GLN A 278 -8.86 4.27 6.53
N VAL A 279 -8.01 3.40 7.10
CA VAL A 279 -8.50 2.23 7.82
C VAL A 279 -9.15 2.61 9.16
N ILE A 280 -8.55 3.55 9.91
CA ILE A 280 -9.17 4.06 11.14
C ILE A 280 -10.53 4.69 10.83
N ALA A 281 -10.63 5.51 9.78
CA ALA A 281 -11.87 6.12 9.34
C ALA A 281 -12.94 5.07 9.00
N GLU A 282 -12.53 3.98 8.33
CA GLU A 282 -13.44 2.86 8.02
C GLU A 282 -13.93 2.14 9.28
N VAL A 283 -13.01 1.83 10.20
CA VAL A 283 -13.33 1.11 11.45
C VAL A 283 -14.29 1.90 12.32
N PHE A 284 -14.09 3.23 12.44
CA PHE A 284 -14.87 4.09 13.33
C PHE A 284 -15.95 4.90 12.62
N THR A 285 -16.13 4.73 11.31
CA THR A 285 -17.13 5.43 10.49
C THR A 285 -16.95 6.96 10.58
N ILE A 286 -15.73 7.43 10.32
CA ILE A 286 -15.35 8.85 10.35
C ILE A 286 -15.15 9.33 8.92
N GLU A 287 -15.65 10.52 8.60
CA GLU A 287 -15.32 11.24 7.39
C GLU A 287 -14.00 12.00 7.60
N LEU A 288 -13.01 11.71 6.75
CA LEU A 288 -11.72 12.41 6.76
C LEU A 288 -11.77 13.61 5.83
N THR A 289 -11.49 14.79 6.40
CA THR A 289 -11.25 16.02 5.64
C THR A 289 -9.75 16.23 5.44
N ASP A 290 -9.36 17.06 4.48
CA ASP A 290 -7.95 17.43 4.26
C ASP A 290 -7.32 18.07 5.50
N ASP A 291 -8.09 18.87 6.26
CA ASP A 291 -7.65 19.44 7.54
C ASP A 291 -7.33 18.35 8.57
N LEU A 292 -8.21 17.35 8.73
CA LEU A 292 -7.96 16.24 9.64
C LEU A 292 -6.73 15.44 9.23
N VAL A 293 -6.57 15.11 7.94
CA VAL A 293 -5.39 14.39 7.44
C VAL A 293 -4.10 15.20 7.68
N SER A 294 -4.15 16.52 7.50
CA SER A 294 -3.02 17.40 7.77
C SER A 294 -2.63 17.38 9.25
N ARG A 295 -3.60 17.51 10.16
CA ARG A 295 -3.38 17.45 11.61
C ARG A 295 -2.85 16.09 12.06
N LEU A 296 -3.36 14.97 11.50
CA LEU A 296 -2.84 13.63 11.75
C LEU A 296 -1.38 13.49 11.29
N SER A 297 -1.05 14.04 10.13
CA SER A 297 0.30 14.03 9.58
C SER A 297 1.27 14.82 10.46
N GLU A 298 0.91 16.02 10.88
CA GLU A 298 1.71 16.85 11.79
C GLU A 298 1.95 16.15 13.14
N ALA A 299 0.90 15.58 13.74
CA ALA A 299 1.01 14.86 15.00
C ALA A 299 1.90 13.61 14.89
N ALA A 300 1.99 12.99 13.72
CA ALA A 300 2.80 11.81 13.48
C ALA A 300 4.29 12.14 13.27
N LEU A 301 4.66 13.37 12.92
CA LEU A 301 6.06 13.76 12.68
C LEU A 301 6.96 13.54 13.88
N ALA A 302 6.43 13.68 15.11
CA ALA A 302 7.19 13.44 16.33
C ALA A 302 7.59 11.97 16.56
N ALA A 303 6.97 11.03 15.82
CA ALA A 303 7.23 9.59 15.90
C ALA A 303 7.94 9.04 14.65
N ARG A 304 8.33 9.90 13.71
CA ARG A 304 9.06 9.58 12.48
C ARG A 304 10.61 9.44 12.70
#